data_a18a774e50fc37b7246071b670877373
#
_entry.id   a18a774e50fc37b7246071b670877373
#
_cell.length_a   1.000
_cell.length_b   1.000
_cell.length_c   1.000
_cell.angle_alpha   90.00
_cell.angle_beta   90.00
_cell.angle_gamma   90.00
#
_symmetry.space_group_name_H-M   'P 1'
#
loop_
_entity.id
_entity.type
_entity.pdbx_description
1 polymer ?
#
loop_
_entity_poly.entity_id
_entity_poly.type
_entity_poly.pdbx_seq_one_letter_code
_entity_poly.pdbx_strand_id
1 'polypeptide(L)'
;WMAGRKPVLEAERPWLQFMRVVFSTLELFCFYYAVMYLPLADVMTYWLAAPIYVAAAAPFLLGEKVGWRRWTAIAIGFIGVVITLEPSSAMFTAPALISIIGTAAFAFMMLSGRSLRGTPDKTLVLFQTGGAAAVGLIAAPFGWTPITSANEILLLGLLGIVAMSAHMLVNRALKISDA
;
A
#
# COMPACT_ATOMS: atom_id res chain seq x y z
N TRP A 1 -10.66 34.76 -0.70
CA TRP A 1 -11.34 33.49 -0.54
C TRP A 1 -11.74 32.85 -1.89
N MET A 2 -10.80 32.77 -2.82
CA MET A 2 -10.92 31.91 -3.99
C MET A 2 -9.58 31.21 -4.18
N ALA A 3 -9.27 30.29 -3.26
CA ALA A 3 -8.24 29.29 -3.52
C ALA A 3 -8.80 28.38 -4.63
N GLY A 4 -8.30 28.58 -5.86
CA GLY A 4 -8.74 27.85 -7.03
C GLY A 4 -8.70 26.36 -6.75
N ARG A 5 -9.83 25.68 -6.95
CA ARG A 5 -9.88 24.20 -6.93
C ARG A 5 -8.93 23.72 -8.01
N LYS A 6 -7.75 23.24 -7.61
CA LYS A 6 -6.85 22.57 -8.56
C LYS A 6 -7.67 21.48 -9.27
N PRO A 7 -7.63 21.41 -10.59
CA PRO A 7 -8.35 20.38 -11.32
C PRO A 7 -7.93 19.01 -10.81
N VAL A 8 -8.89 18.10 -10.70
CA VAL A 8 -8.72 16.76 -10.10
C VAL A 8 -7.64 15.94 -10.80
N LEU A 9 -7.26 16.31 -12.02
CA LEU A 9 -6.25 15.63 -12.84
C LEU A 9 -4.86 16.26 -12.75
N GLU A 10 -4.67 17.40 -12.07
CA GLU A 10 -3.33 18.00 -11.90
C GLU A 10 -2.57 17.33 -10.76
N ALA A 11 -1.56 16.57 -11.13
CA ALA A 11 -0.58 16.04 -10.20
C ALA A 11 0.59 17.02 -10.08
N GLU A 12 0.93 17.47 -8.88
CA GLU A 12 2.09 18.38 -8.65
C GLU A 12 3.42 17.77 -9.10
N ARG A 13 3.53 16.44 -9.04
CA ARG A 13 4.71 15.66 -9.43
C ARG A 13 4.27 14.42 -10.18
N PRO A 14 4.05 14.48 -11.50
CA PRO A 14 3.45 13.39 -12.26
C PRO A 14 4.27 12.10 -12.21
N TRP A 15 5.61 12.19 -12.20
CA TRP A 15 6.48 11.02 -12.08
C TRP A 15 6.32 10.30 -10.74
N LEU A 16 6.27 11.06 -9.64
CA LEU A 16 6.09 10.47 -8.31
C LEU A 16 4.70 9.84 -8.17
N GLN A 17 3.69 10.48 -8.77
CA GLN A 17 2.33 9.93 -8.84
C GLN A 17 2.29 8.63 -9.65
N PHE A 18 2.99 8.59 -10.78
CA PHE A 18 3.11 7.37 -11.59
C PHE A 18 3.79 6.25 -10.79
N MET A 19 4.93 6.52 -10.15
CA MET A 19 5.60 5.54 -9.29
C MET A 19 4.68 5.05 -8.17
N ARG A 20 3.92 5.94 -7.54
CA ARG A 20 2.95 5.57 -6.52
C ARG A 20 1.89 4.60 -7.05
N VAL A 21 1.38 4.82 -8.25
CA VAL A 21 0.42 3.90 -8.91
C VAL A 21 1.06 2.55 -9.17
N VAL A 22 2.29 2.52 -9.70
CA VAL A 22 3.03 1.27 -9.94
C VAL A 22 3.22 0.48 -8.65
N PHE A 23 3.69 1.13 -7.58
CA PHE A 23 3.93 0.45 -6.31
C PHE A 23 2.63 0.01 -5.63
N SER A 24 1.55 0.79 -5.72
CA SER A 24 0.25 0.37 -5.18
C SER A 24 -0.35 -0.80 -5.94
N THR A 25 -0.14 -0.87 -7.24
CA THR A 25 -0.59 -2.00 -8.06
C THR A 25 0.25 -3.24 -7.78
N LEU A 26 1.58 -3.08 -7.69
CA LEU A 26 2.50 -4.15 -7.33
C LEU A 26 2.15 -4.74 -5.96
N GLU A 27 1.93 -3.89 -4.96
CA GLU A 27 1.51 -4.28 -3.62
C GLU A 27 0.23 -5.13 -3.65
N LEU A 28 -0.78 -4.68 -4.40
CA LEU A 28 -2.05 -5.38 -4.56
C LEU A 28 -1.84 -6.79 -5.13
N PHE A 29 -1.06 -6.91 -6.19
CA PHE A 29 -0.73 -8.22 -6.78
C PHE A 29 0.03 -9.11 -5.81
N CYS A 30 1.02 -8.58 -5.11
CA CYS A 30 1.78 -9.33 -4.11
C CYS A 30 0.86 -9.83 -2.98
N PHE A 31 -0.07 -8.99 -2.52
CA PHE A 31 -1.02 -9.34 -1.49
C PHE A 31 -1.92 -10.52 -1.92
N TYR A 32 -2.58 -10.38 -3.06
CA TYR A 32 -3.47 -11.44 -3.54
C TYR A 32 -2.72 -12.72 -3.87
N TYR A 33 -1.52 -12.62 -4.44
CA TYR A 33 -0.68 -13.80 -4.65
C TYR A 33 -0.33 -14.49 -3.34
N ALA A 34 0.07 -13.73 -2.33
CA ALA A 34 0.41 -14.29 -1.03
C ALA A 34 -0.78 -15.01 -0.36
N VAL A 35 -1.97 -14.41 -0.40
CA VAL A 35 -3.21 -15.00 0.18
C VAL A 35 -3.61 -16.30 -0.52
N MET A 36 -3.22 -16.52 -1.77
CA MET A 36 -3.48 -17.79 -2.46
C MET A 36 -2.67 -18.98 -1.88
N TYR A 37 -1.52 -18.70 -1.24
CA TYR A 37 -0.57 -19.73 -0.79
C TYR A 37 -0.30 -19.73 0.71
N LEU A 38 -0.57 -18.62 1.39
CA LEU A 38 -0.36 -18.46 2.83
C LEU A 38 -1.69 -18.17 3.54
N PRO A 39 -1.84 -18.60 4.80
CA PRO A 39 -2.94 -18.17 5.64
C PRO A 39 -3.03 -16.65 5.72
N LEU A 40 -4.23 -16.09 5.69
CA LEU A 40 -4.43 -14.63 5.73
C LEU A 40 -3.77 -13.98 6.96
N ALA A 41 -3.73 -14.68 8.10
CA ALA A 41 -3.10 -14.20 9.32
C ALA A 41 -1.58 -13.95 9.11
N ASP A 42 -0.89 -14.87 8.42
CA ASP A 42 0.54 -14.76 8.14
C ASP A 42 0.78 -13.59 7.16
N VAL A 43 -0.03 -13.49 6.10
CA VAL A 43 0.05 -12.37 5.16
C VAL A 43 -0.16 -11.05 5.87
N MET A 44 -1.17 -10.93 6.74
CA MET A 44 -1.42 -9.72 7.52
C MET A 44 -0.25 -9.35 8.43
N THR A 45 0.47 -10.33 8.99
CA THR A 45 1.65 -10.07 9.81
C THR A 45 2.76 -9.36 9.02
N TYR A 46 3.00 -9.75 7.76
CA TYR A 46 3.93 -9.03 6.88
C TYR A 46 3.48 -7.58 6.64
N TRP A 47 2.20 -7.36 6.36
CA TRP A 47 1.66 -6.01 6.11
C TRP A 47 1.64 -5.13 7.36
N LEU A 48 1.44 -5.69 8.55
CA LEU A 48 1.54 -4.98 9.82
C LEU A 48 2.98 -4.51 10.11
N ALA A 49 3.99 -5.08 9.45
CA ALA A 49 5.36 -4.59 9.53
C ALA A 49 5.60 -3.31 8.68
N ALA A 50 4.65 -2.90 7.83
CA ALA A 50 4.81 -1.73 6.95
C ALA A 50 5.24 -0.44 7.68
N PRO A 51 4.74 -0.09 8.87
CA PRO A 51 5.21 1.08 9.62
C PRO A 51 6.72 1.03 9.91
N ILE A 52 7.30 -0.17 10.10
CA ILE A 52 8.73 -0.36 10.32
C ILE A 52 9.50 0.02 9.04
N TYR A 53 9.04 -0.46 7.87
CA TYR A 53 9.62 -0.12 6.57
C TYR A 53 9.51 1.39 6.28
N VAL A 54 8.35 1.99 6.57
CA VAL A 54 8.14 3.44 6.43
C VAL A 54 9.11 4.21 7.31
N ALA A 55 9.24 3.84 8.59
CA ALA A 55 10.11 4.52 9.53
C ALA A 55 11.60 4.36 9.16
N ALA A 56 12.00 3.18 8.66
CA ALA A 56 13.36 2.91 8.21
C ALA A 56 13.70 3.64 6.89
N ALA A 57 12.75 3.77 5.98
CA ALA A 57 12.98 4.41 4.67
C ALA A 57 12.80 5.93 4.68
N ALA A 58 12.07 6.51 5.64
CA ALA A 58 11.81 7.95 5.74
C ALA A 58 13.09 8.83 5.72
N PRO A 59 14.19 8.49 6.43
CA PRO A 59 15.42 9.28 6.37
C PRO A 59 16.00 9.38 4.96
N PHE A 60 15.94 8.28 4.21
CA PHE A 60 16.55 8.19 2.89
C PHE A 60 15.69 8.84 1.80
N LEU A 61 14.37 8.71 1.91
CA LEU A 61 13.43 9.18 0.88
C LEU A 61 12.90 10.60 1.15
N LEU A 62 12.76 10.98 2.41
CA LEU A 62 12.21 12.29 2.81
C LEU A 62 13.29 13.21 3.41
N GLY A 63 14.51 12.72 3.64
CA GLY A 63 15.58 13.50 4.29
C GLY A 63 15.32 13.78 5.77
N GLU A 64 14.40 13.04 6.41
CA GLU A 64 14.06 13.21 7.83
C GLU A 64 15.22 12.73 8.71
N LYS A 65 15.56 13.50 9.74
CA LYS A 65 16.53 13.06 10.74
C LYS A 65 15.85 12.13 11.75
N VAL A 66 16.17 10.85 11.70
CA VAL A 66 15.65 9.86 12.62
C VAL A 66 16.58 9.74 13.82
N GLY A 67 16.09 10.15 15.00
CA GLY A 67 16.82 10.02 16.26
C GLY A 67 16.94 8.56 16.72
N TRP A 68 17.90 8.31 17.62
CA TRP A 68 18.18 6.95 18.15
C TRP A 68 16.94 6.26 18.76
N ARG A 69 16.06 7.02 19.42
CA ARG A 69 14.81 6.51 20.00
C ARG A 69 13.88 5.89 18.94
N ARG A 70 13.83 6.46 17.75
CA ARG A 70 13.01 5.94 16.66
C ARG A 70 13.64 4.68 16.07
N TRP A 71 14.97 4.63 15.97
CA TRP A 71 15.69 3.41 15.56
C TRP A 71 15.52 2.27 16.54
N THR A 72 15.55 2.53 17.86
CA THR A 72 15.27 1.48 18.86
C THR A 72 13.84 0.98 18.78
N ALA A 73 12.85 1.86 18.58
CA ALA A 73 11.46 1.46 18.38
C ALA A 73 11.28 0.59 17.12
N ILE A 74 11.94 0.94 16.01
CA ILE A 74 11.97 0.13 14.77
C ILE A 74 12.56 -1.25 15.06
N ALA A 75 13.69 -1.33 15.76
CA ALA A 75 14.35 -2.59 16.08
C ALA A 75 13.47 -3.48 16.97
N ILE A 76 12.84 -2.92 18.00
CA ILE A 76 11.91 -3.66 18.87
C ILE A 76 10.70 -4.15 18.08
N GLY A 77 10.10 -3.31 17.23
CA GLY A 77 9.00 -3.70 16.35
C GLY A 77 9.39 -4.80 15.39
N PHE A 78 10.59 -4.73 14.80
CA PHE A 78 11.11 -5.77 13.91
C PHE A 78 11.31 -7.11 14.63
N ILE A 79 11.86 -7.09 15.86
CA ILE A 79 11.97 -8.31 16.68
C ILE A 79 10.59 -8.90 16.95
N GLY A 80 9.58 -8.07 17.26
CA GLY A 80 8.19 -8.53 17.44
C GLY A 80 7.65 -9.24 16.21
N VAL A 81 7.86 -8.68 15.01
CA VAL A 81 7.46 -9.31 13.74
C VAL A 81 8.18 -10.65 13.54
N VAL A 82 9.49 -10.68 13.78
CA VAL A 82 10.28 -11.93 13.67
C VAL A 82 9.77 -13.00 14.62
N ILE A 83 9.45 -12.65 15.86
CA ILE A 83 8.89 -13.61 16.84
C ILE A 83 7.52 -14.13 16.37
N THR A 84 6.67 -13.24 15.84
CA THR A 84 5.31 -13.62 15.41
C THR A 84 5.33 -14.51 14.17
N LEU A 85 6.28 -14.28 13.26
CA LEU A 85 6.42 -15.09 12.05
C LEU A 85 7.06 -16.46 12.30
N GLU A 86 7.55 -16.72 13.51
CA GLU A 86 8.22 -17.98 13.87
C GLU A 86 9.17 -18.45 12.77
N PRO A 87 10.41 -17.88 12.69
CA PRO A 87 11.30 -18.10 11.56
C PRO A 87 11.60 -19.59 11.40
N SER A 88 10.89 -20.21 10.48
CA SER A 88 11.10 -21.58 10.01
C SER A 88 11.62 -21.55 8.58
N SER A 89 12.00 -22.72 8.05
CA SER A 89 12.34 -22.86 6.63
C SER A 89 11.23 -22.37 5.68
N ALA A 90 10.00 -22.26 6.15
CA ALA A 90 8.85 -21.71 5.41
C ALA A 90 8.96 -20.19 5.13
N MET A 91 9.80 -19.44 5.85
CA MET A 91 10.05 -18.02 5.56
C MET A 91 10.78 -17.77 4.23
N PHE A 92 11.46 -18.76 3.70
CA PHE A 92 12.16 -18.67 2.42
C PHE A 92 11.33 -19.20 1.24
N THR A 93 10.03 -19.35 1.43
CA THR A 93 9.11 -19.70 0.34
C THR A 93 8.87 -18.49 -0.57
N ALA A 94 8.58 -18.74 -1.84
CA ALA A 94 8.28 -17.67 -2.79
C ALA A 94 7.10 -16.76 -2.33
N PRO A 95 5.99 -17.28 -1.76
CA PRO A 95 4.92 -16.42 -1.24
C PRO A 95 5.36 -15.51 -0.09
N ALA A 96 6.22 -15.98 0.81
CA ALA A 96 6.77 -15.17 1.90
C ALA A 96 7.65 -14.02 1.38
N LEU A 97 8.55 -14.32 0.42
CA LEU A 97 9.37 -13.29 -0.22
C LEU A 97 8.53 -12.27 -0.98
N ILE A 98 7.47 -12.71 -1.67
CA ILE A 98 6.52 -11.82 -2.35
C ILE A 98 5.78 -10.95 -1.35
N SER A 99 5.42 -11.47 -0.15
CA SER A 99 4.81 -10.69 0.92
C SER A 99 5.74 -9.57 1.41
N ILE A 100 7.03 -9.85 1.56
CA ILE A 100 8.05 -8.85 1.94
C ILE A 100 8.16 -7.75 0.87
N ILE A 101 8.20 -8.13 -0.41
CA ILE A 101 8.24 -7.20 -1.54
C ILE A 101 6.97 -6.35 -1.58
N GLY A 102 5.79 -6.96 -1.40
CA GLY A 102 4.51 -6.27 -1.32
C GLY A 102 4.46 -5.26 -0.19
N THR A 103 4.94 -5.63 1.00
CA THR A 103 5.01 -4.73 2.16
C THR A 103 5.96 -3.55 1.91
N ALA A 104 7.10 -3.79 1.27
CA ALA A 104 8.02 -2.72 0.89
C ALA A 104 7.39 -1.77 -0.15
N ALA A 105 6.67 -2.32 -1.14
CA ALA A 105 5.92 -1.54 -2.12
C ALA A 105 4.83 -0.68 -1.45
N PHE A 106 4.09 -1.23 -0.50
CA PHE A 106 3.11 -0.50 0.31
C PHE A 106 3.75 0.64 1.11
N ALA A 107 4.88 0.39 1.77
CA ALA A 107 5.62 1.42 2.49
C ALA A 107 6.07 2.56 1.57
N PHE A 108 6.56 2.23 0.36
CA PHE A 108 6.93 3.24 -0.63
C PHE A 108 5.71 4.05 -1.10
N MET A 109 4.57 3.39 -1.33
CA MET A 109 3.32 4.07 -1.64
C MET A 109 2.92 5.07 -0.54
N MET A 110 3.04 4.69 0.73
CA MET A 110 2.76 5.58 1.87
C MET A 110 3.71 6.78 1.91
N LEU A 111 5.03 6.56 1.74
CA LEU A 111 6.04 7.62 1.73
C LEU A 111 5.85 8.58 0.56
N SER A 112 5.53 8.07 -0.63
CA SER A 112 5.21 8.91 -1.80
C SER A 112 3.95 9.75 -1.56
N GLY A 113 2.96 9.23 -0.84
CA GLY A 113 1.77 9.98 -0.40
C GLY A 113 2.13 11.17 0.50
N ARG A 114 3.10 11.01 1.41
CA ARG A 114 3.65 12.12 2.22
C ARG A 114 4.32 13.19 1.36
N SER A 115 5.07 12.80 0.34
CA SER A 115 5.72 13.74 -0.59
C SER A 115 4.72 14.49 -1.49
N LEU A 116 3.50 13.97 -1.64
CA LEU A 116 2.40 14.52 -2.44
C LEU A 116 1.33 15.22 -1.61
N ARG A 117 1.69 15.76 -0.43
CA ARG A 117 0.73 16.41 0.49
C ARG A 117 -0.08 17.54 -0.14
N GLY A 118 0.48 18.24 -1.12
CA GLY A 118 -0.19 19.30 -1.87
C GLY A 118 -1.23 18.81 -2.88
N THR A 119 -1.21 17.52 -3.25
CA THR A 119 -2.17 16.93 -4.18
C THR A 119 -3.47 16.57 -3.44
N PRO A 120 -4.66 16.88 -3.99
CA PRO A 120 -5.93 16.51 -3.38
C PRO A 120 -6.07 14.99 -3.15
N ASP A 121 -6.65 14.57 -2.02
CA ASP A 121 -6.84 13.15 -1.70
C ASP A 121 -7.62 12.40 -2.78
N LYS A 122 -8.65 13.05 -3.33
CA LYS A 122 -9.45 12.52 -4.44
C LYS A 122 -8.60 12.19 -5.65
N THR A 123 -7.62 13.04 -5.98
CA THR A 123 -6.67 12.83 -7.08
C THR A 123 -5.79 11.62 -6.82
N LEU A 124 -5.23 11.52 -5.61
CA LEU A 124 -4.37 10.40 -5.21
C LEU A 124 -5.12 9.05 -5.32
N VAL A 125 -6.36 9.00 -4.81
CA VAL A 125 -7.18 7.79 -4.85
C VAL A 125 -7.63 7.47 -6.28
N LEU A 126 -8.03 8.47 -7.06
CA LEU A 126 -8.46 8.26 -8.45
C LEU A 126 -7.34 7.66 -9.31
N PHE A 127 -6.13 8.20 -9.24
CA PHE A 127 -4.99 7.66 -9.97
C PHE A 127 -4.61 6.25 -9.51
N GLN A 128 -4.65 5.99 -8.19
CA GLN A 128 -4.34 4.69 -7.62
C GLN A 128 -5.36 3.62 -8.05
N THR A 129 -6.66 3.88 -7.85
CA THR A 129 -7.71 2.93 -8.19
C THR A 129 -7.89 2.81 -9.70
N GLY A 130 -7.78 3.91 -10.45
CA GLY A 130 -7.82 3.91 -11.92
C GLY A 130 -6.64 3.15 -12.53
N GLY A 131 -5.44 3.32 -11.97
CA GLY A 131 -4.26 2.57 -12.41
C GLY A 131 -4.38 1.07 -12.14
N ALA A 132 -4.83 0.69 -10.94
CA ALA A 132 -5.09 -0.72 -10.61
C ALA A 132 -6.18 -1.32 -11.50
N ALA A 133 -7.27 -0.58 -11.77
CA ALA A 133 -8.33 -0.99 -12.66
C ALA A 133 -7.82 -1.18 -14.11
N ALA A 134 -7.00 -0.26 -14.62
CA ALA A 134 -6.41 -0.37 -15.95
C ALA A 134 -5.54 -1.62 -16.08
N VAL A 135 -4.68 -1.90 -15.10
CA VAL A 135 -3.85 -3.11 -15.09
C VAL A 135 -4.72 -4.37 -14.96
N GLY A 136 -5.76 -4.34 -14.12
CA GLY A 136 -6.72 -5.43 -13.98
C GLY A 136 -7.46 -5.72 -15.28
N LEU A 137 -7.88 -4.70 -16.02
CA LEU A 137 -8.53 -4.84 -17.33
C LEU A 137 -7.58 -5.44 -18.37
N ILE A 138 -6.30 -5.05 -18.36
CA ILE A 138 -5.28 -5.63 -19.26
C ILE A 138 -5.02 -7.10 -18.90
N ALA A 139 -5.03 -7.44 -17.61
CA ALA A 139 -4.79 -8.80 -17.13
C ALA A 139 -6.04 -9.72 -17.29
N ALA A 140 -7.24 -9.14 -17.34
CA ALA A 140 -8.50 -9.88 -17.40
C ALA A 140 -8.55 -10.98 -18.48
N PRO A 141 -8.10 -10.76 -19.73
CA PRO A 141 -8.13 -11.80 -20.76
C PRO A 141 -7.33 -13.05 -20.44
N PHE A 142 -6.33 -12.93 -19.54
CA PHE A 142 -5.42 -14.03 -19.20
C PHE A 142 -5.87 -14.87 -18.00
N GLY A 143 -6.84 -14.42 -17.22
CA GLY A 143 -7.27 -15.10 -16.01
C GLY A 143 -8.70 -14.76 -15.57
N TRP A 144 -9.58 -14.44 -16.51
CA TRP A 144 -10.95 -14.09 -16.18
C TRP A 144 -11.73 -15.28 -15.61
N THR A 145 -12.16 -15.17 -14.38
CA THR A 145 -13.12 -16.09 -13.77
C THR A 145 -14.50 -15.42 -13.82
N PRO A 146 -15.50 -16.01 -14.48
CA PRO A 146 -16.83 -15.41 -14.57
C PRO A 146 -17.47 -15.31 -13.19
N ILE A 147 -18.08 -14.17 -12.90
CA ILE A 147 -18.86 -13.97 -11.68
C ILE A 147 -20.19 -14.70 -11.89
N THR A 148 -20.48 -15.67 -11.03
CA THR A 148 -21.65 -16.55 -11.18
C THR A 148 -22.76 -16.25 -10.19
N SER A 149 -22.47 -15.49 -9.13
CA SER A 149 -23.41 -15.23 -8.04
C SER A 149 -23.64 -13.75 -7.79
N ALA A 150 -24.89 -13.36 -7.51
CA ALA A 150 -25.21 -12.00 -7.06
C ALA A 150 -24.50 -11.62 -5.75
N ASN A 151 -24.26 -12.60 -4.86
CA ASN A 151 -23.50 -12.38 -3.63
C ASN A 151 -22.05 -12.01 -3.91
N GLU A 152 -21.43 -12.58 -4.94
CA GLU A 152 -20.05 -12.22 -5.35
C GLU A 152 -19.98 -10.76 -5.82
N ILE A 153 -20.95 -10.32 -6.60
CA ILE A 153 -21.04 -8.91 -7.04
C ILE A 153 -21.19 -7.97 -5.84
N LEU A 154 -22.07 -8.32 -4.93
CA LEU A 154 -22.31 -7.55 -3.70
C LEU A 154 -21.05 -7.45 -2.83
N LEU A 155 -20.36 -8.57 -2.62
CA LEU A 155 -19.14 -8.63 -1.81
C LEU A 155 -17.99 -7.86 -2.47
N LEU A 156 -17.81 -7.97 -3.80
CA LEU A 156 -16.82 -7.22 -4.55
C LEU A 156 -17.12 -5.71 -4.52
N GLY A 157 -18.38 -5.32 -4.64
CA GLY A 157 -18.81 -3.92 -4.51
C GLY A 157 -18.53 -3.37 -3.10
N LEU A 158 -18.88 -4.13 -2.07
CA LEU A 158 -18.61 -3.78 -0.68
C LEU A 158 -17.11 -3.66 -0.41
N LEU A 159 -16.31 -4.62 -0.90
CA LEU A 159 -14.85 -4.58 -0.79
C LEU A 159 -14.28 -3.32 -1.44
N GLY A 160 -14.77 -2.93 -2.63
CA GLY A 160 -14.33 -1.71 -3.30
C GLY A 160 -14.65 -0.45 -2.50
N ILE A 161 -15.84 -0.35 -1.91
CA ILE A 161 -16.25 0.79 -1.08
C ILE A 161 -15.37 0.88 0.18
N VAL A 162 -15.17 -0.25 0.87
CA VAL A 162 -14.34 -0.31 2.09
C VAL A 162 -12.90 0.04 1.78
N ALA A 163 -12.32 -0.55 0.73
CA ALA A 163 -10.95 -0.28 0.32
C ALA A 163 -10.74 1.19 -0.07
N MET A 164 -11.65 1.77 -0.85
CA MET A 164 -11.59 3.19 -1.23
C MET A 164 -11.67 4.11 0.01
N SER A 165 -12.56 3.80 0.95
CA SER A 165 -12.71 4.56 2.20
C SER A 165 -11.45 4.47 3.06
N ALA A 166 -10.86 3.28 3.19
CA ALA A 166 -9.62 3.07 3.92
C ALA A 166 -8.47 3.87 3.30
N HIS A 167 -8.28 3.82 1.98
CA HIS A 167 -7.24 4.60 1.30
C HIS A 167 -7.44 6.12 1.44
N MET A 168 -8.67 6.61 1.42
CA MET A 168 -8.94 8.03 1.69
C MET A 168 -8.54 8.43 3.11
N LEU A 169 -8.89 7.61 4.11
CA LEU A 169 -8.54 7.85 5.50
C LEU A 169 -7.03 7.81 5.73
N VAL A 170 -6.33 6.83 5.17
CA VAL A 170 -4.87 6.73 5.25
C VAL A 170 -4.20 7.93 4.61
N ASN A 171 -4.61 8.33 3.39
CA ASN A 171 -4.05 9.51 2.74
C ASN A 171 -4.26 10.78 3.57
N ARG A 172 -5.45 10.94 4.17
CA ARG A 172 -5.75 12.08 5.03
C ARG A 172 -4.93 12.06 6.32
N ALA A 173 -4.80 10.89 6.96
CA ALA A 173 -3.98 10.73 8.16
C ALA A 173 -2.51 11.09 7.89
N LEU A 174 -1.93 10.63 6.77
CA LEU A 174 -0.55 10.95 6.37
C LEU A 174 -0.31 12.44 6.10
N LYS A 175 -1.36 13.21 5.74
CA LYS A 175 -1.26 14.66 5.54
C LYS A 175 -1.35 15.45 6.83
N ILE A 176 -2.13 14.97 7.79
CA ILE A 176 -2.37 15.64 9.08
C ILE A 176 -1.27 15.30 10.08
N SER A 177 -0.69 14.10 9.98
CA SER A 177 0.40 13.68 10.85
C SER A 177 1.64 14.51 10.53
N ASP A 178 1.95 15.45 11.42
CA ASP A 178 3.29 16.01 11.51
C ASP A 178 4.23 14.91 11.99
N ALA A 179 5.32 14.76 11.26
CA ALA A 179 6.29 13.70 11.49
C ALA A 179 7.04 13.89 12.81
#